data_3e48eeb5444b20256e6a2c93d29771ee
#
_entry.id   3e48eeb5444b20256e6a2c93d29771ee
#
_cell.length_a   1.000
_cell.length_b   1.000
_cell.length_c   1.000
_cell.angle_alpha   90.00
_cell.angle_beta   90.00
_cell.angle_gamma   90.00
#
_symmetry.space_group_name_H-M   'P 1'
#
loop_
_entity.id
_entity.type
_entity.pdbx_description
1 polymer ?
#
loop_
_entity_poly.entity_id
_entity_poly.type
_entity_poly.pdbx_seq_one_letter_code
_entity_poly.pdbx_strand_id
1 'polypeptide(L)'
;MLKLAWLQVAAWRSRRHHLDRRMPAGSMLQVASRLCGLHAQVLSSAVLTLWARVEELDRGAVQRALWKRRSLVKTWAMRGTLHLLPASELPLWHAALSTSDRYRKPAIWRRFGLTLGELDRLTEAIATALDGCVMTREELAQKVQELTGSRALAAKLAESSWGTILKPAAFTGNLCFGPSVGQRVRFTRPNSWVGITQQPSAEAATATVARRFLAAYGPATYHDLARWWGAGGIAGARRWLDMLGGDVSPVEVDGEPAWIITADVRKARDFEPIRSVRLLPAFDQYVIGASRHAEHLLPDNLRNRVYRSQGWISPVLLVNGFMRGIWRHEFKGNRLEVILAPFSTVPAGVRRAAEEEAERLATFLDRKLNLVWRP
;
A
#
# COMPACT_ATOMS: atom_id res chain seq x y z
N MET A 1 26.05 -19.05 4.62
CA MET A 1 24.94 -18.03 4.55
C MET A 1 25.33 -17.00 3.49
N LEU A 2 24.41 -16.64 2.58
CA LEU A 2 24.66 -15.63 1.55
C LEU A 2 24.79 -14.24 2.20
N LYS A 3 25.84 -13.50 1.82
CA LYS A 3 26.06 -12.10 2.22
C LYS A 3 25.70 -11.18 1.07
N LEU A 4 24.95 -10.14 1.34
CA LEU A 4 24.48 -9.14 0.39
C LEU A 4 24.81 -7.74 0.90
N ALA A 5 25.23 -6.85 0.01
CA ALA A 5 25.33 -5.43 0.29
C ALA A 5 24.01 -4.71 -0.05
N TRP A 6 23.77 -3.57 0.57
CA TRP A 6 22.57 -2.75 0.28
C TRP A 6 22.46 -2.35 -1.19
N LEU A 7 23.56 -2.24 -1.91
CA LEU A 7 23.55 -2.01 -3.36
C LEU A 7 22.80 -3.14 -4.10
N GLN A 8 23.10 -4.40 -3.74
CA GLN A 8 22.43 -5.57 -4.32
C GLN A 8 20.96 -5.65 -3.89
N VAL A 9 20.68 -5.37 -2.61
CA VAL A 9 19.30 -5.36 -2.07
C VAL A 9 18.45 -4.27 -2.74
N ALA A 10 18.98 -3.06 -2.93
CA ALA A 10 18.29 -1.98 -3.60
C ALA A 10 17.97 -2.34 -5.07
N ALA A 11 18.94 -2.91 -5.78
CA ALA A 11 18.75 -3.38 -7.15
C ALA A 11 17.72 -4.52 -7.21
N TRP A 12 17.83 -5.53 -6.34
CA TRP A 12 16.90 -6.63 -6.23
C TRP A 12 15.47 -6.16 -5.96
N ARG A 13 15.27 -5.34 -4.93
CA ARG A 13 13.94 -4.78 -4.58
C ARG A 13 13.37 -3.93 -5.71
N SER A 14 14.19 -3.12 -6.38
CA SER A 14 13.74 -2.32 -7.52
C SER A 14 13.20 -3.20 -8.64
N ARG A 15 13.86 -4.32 -8.93
CA ARG A 15 13.38 -5.31 -9.90
C ARG A 15 12.05 -5.94 -9.46
N ARG A 16 11.96 -6.37 -8.20
CA ARG A 16 10.72 -6.97 -7.65
C ARG A 16 9.55 -5.99 -7.66
N HIS A 17 9.85 -4.70 -7.58
CA HIS A 17 8.89 -3.60 -7.65
C HIS A 17 8.66 -3.06 -9.08
N HIS A 18 9.23 -3.69 -10.11
CA HIS A 18 9.12 -3.23 -11.52
C HIS A 18 9.57 -1.79 -11.75
N LEU A 19 10.64 -1.37 -11.05
CA LEU A 19 11.24 -0.04 -11.14
C LEU A 19 12.49 -0.02 -12.03
N ASP A 20 13.11 -1.18 -12.29
CA ASP A 20 14.14 -1.36 -13.32
C ASP A 20 13.50 -1.37 -14.71
N ARG A 21 12.54 -2.27 -14.92
CA ARG A 21 11.75 -2.40 -16.14
C ARG A 21 10.26 -2.40 -15.79
N ARG A 22 9.51 -1.56 -16.47
CA ARG A 22 8.05 -1.53 -16.33
C ARG A 22 7.41 -2.79 -16.90
N MET A 23 6.25 -3.12 -16.36
CA MET A 23 5.42 -4.19 -16.89
C MET A 23 4.67 -3.71 -18.14
N PRO A 24 4.36 -4.61 -19.08
CA PRO A 24 3.57 -4.26 -20.27
C PRO A 24 2.22 -3.62 -19.92
N ALA A 25 1.67 -2.89 -20.89
CA ALA A 25 0.30 -2.36 -20.81
C ALA A 25 -0.69 -3.48 -20.39
N GLY A 26 -1.67 -3.12 -19.56
CA GLY A 26 -2.66 -4.08 -19.03
C GLY A 26 -2.25 -4.83 -17.75
N SER A 27 -0.97 -4.79 -17.34
CA SER A 27 -0.47 -5.53 -16.16
C SER A 27 -0.82 -4.90 -14.80
N MET A 28 -1.72 -3.92 -14.75
CA MET A 28 -2.05 -3.15 -13.54
C MET A 28 -2.41 -4.03 -12.34
N LEU A 29 -3.27 -5.03 -12.53
CA LEU A 29 -3.68 -5.93 -11.44
C LEU A 29 -2.54 -6.81 -10.95
N GLN A 30 -1.68 -7.26 -11.87
CA GLN A 30 -0.50 -8.05 -11.52
C GLN A 30 0.50 -7.22 -10.70
N VAL A 31 0.72 -5.95 -11.05
CA VAL A 31 1.56 -5.03 -10.27
C VAL A 31 0.95 -4.82 -8.88
N ALA A 32 -0.35 -4.54 -8.78
CA ALA A 32 -1.02 -4.38 -7.49
C ALA A 32 -0.89 -5.63 -6.61
N SER A 33 -1.04 -6.83 -7.18
CA SER A 33 -0.85 -8.11 -6.51
C SER A 33 0.59 -8.28 -6.00
N ARG A 34 1.58 -8.07 -6.87
CA ARG A 34 3.01 -8.25 -6.53
C ARG A 34 3.52 -7.30 -5.46
N LEU A 35 2.95 -6.10 -5.39
CA LEU A 35 3.26 -5.11 -4.35
C LEU A 35 2.48 -5.34 -3.04
N CYS A 36 1.70 -6.42 -2.95
CA CYS A 36 0.84 -6.70 -1.81
C CYS A 36 -0.22 -5.60 -1.57
N GLY A 37 -0.79 -5.08 -2.65
CA GLY A 37 -1.70 -3.94 -2.63
C GLY A 37 -0.99 -2.59 -2.74
N LEU A 38 -1.75 -1.55 -3.05
CA LEU A 38 -1.25 -0.18 -3.23
C LEU A 38 -1.79 0.71 -2.13
N HIS A 39 -0.94 1.45 -1.46
CA HIS A 39 -1.38 2.45 -0.48
C HIS A 39 -2.25 3.50 -1.17
N ALA A 40 -3.46 3.73 -0.67
CA ALA A 40 -4.49 4.52 -1.34
C ALA A 40 -5.16 5.56 -0.42
N GLN A 41 -4.44 6.02 0.62
CA GLN A 41 -4.88 7.16 1.43
C GLN A 41 -5.07 8.40 0.55
N VAL A 42 -4.17 8.57 -0.41
CA VAL A 42 -4.28 9.51 -1.53
C VAL A 42 -4.43 8.68 -2.81
N LEU A 43 -5.63 8.65 -3.40
CA LEU A 43 -5.91 7.78 -4.55
C LEU A 43 -5.06 8.11 -5.77
N SER A 44 -4.78 9.40 -6.02
CA SER A 44 -3.89 9.82 -7.11
C SER A 44 -2.47 9.27 -6.94
N SER A 45 -1.97 9.14 -5.72
CA SER A 45 -0.68 8.49 -5.47
C SER A 45 -0.70 7.01 -5.83
N ALA A 46 -1.78 6.28 -5.53
CA ALA A 46 -1.91 4.88 -5.95
C ALA A 46 -1.93 4.73 -7.47
N VAL A 47 -2.60 5.67 -8.18
CA VAL A 47 -2.58 5.71 -9.66
C VAL A 47 -1.17 5.94 -10.18
N LEU A 48 -0.44 6.91 -9.61
CA LEU A 48 0.94 7.20 -10.01
C LEU A 48 1.93 6.10 -9.61
N THR A 49 1.65 5.32 -8.55
CA THR A 49 2.42 4.11 -8.21
C THR A 49 2.34 3.08 -9.34
N LEU A 50 1.16 2.89 -9.93
CA LEU A 50 0.99 2.04 -11.11
C LEU A 50 1.62 2.65 -12.37
N TRP A 51 1.44 3.95 -12.59
CA TRP A 51 2.06 4.67 -13.70
C TRP A 51 3.59 4.50 -13.72
N ALA A 52 4.23 4.55 -12.56
CA ALA A 52 5.69 4.35 -12.47
C ALA A 52 6.14 2.94 -12.89
N ARG A 53 5.22 1.95 -12.93
CA ARG A 53 5.51 0.51 -13.09
C ARG A 53 4.87 -0.16 -14.30
N VAL A 54 3.95 0.49 -14.97
CA VAL A 54 3.22 -0.05 -16.13
C VAL A 54 3.44 0.84 -17.33
N GLU A 55 3.80 0.24 -18.46
CA GLU A 55 3.88 0.96 -19.73
C GLU A 55 2.47 1.36 -20.17
N GLU A 56 2.35 2.53 -20.77
CA GLU A 56 1.10 3.02 -21.37
C GLU A 56 -0.14 2.84 -20.49
N LEU A 57 0.00 3.07 -19.16
CA LEU A 57 -1.12 2.99 -18.25
C LEU A 57 -2.20 3.99 -18.69
N ASP A 58 -3.38 3.49 -18.97
CA ASP A 58 -4.53 4.35 -19.26
C ASP A 58 -4.96 5.13 -18.01
N ARG A 59 -5.16 6.45 -18.17
CA ARG A 59 -5.50 7.38 -17.07
C ARG A 59 -6.76 6.97 -16.29
N GLY A 60 -7.76 6.41 -16.99
CA GLY A 60 -9.01 5.95 -16.40
C GLY A 60 -9.00 4.50 -15.91
N ALA A 61 -7.91 3.76 -16.12
CA ALA A 61 -7.85 2.31 -15.86
C ALA A 61 -8.21 1.94 -14.42
N VAL A 62 -7.66 2.67 -13.44
CA VAL A 62 -7.92 2.42 -12.01
C VAL A 62 -9.38 2.70 -11.65
N GLN A 63 -9.96 3.80 -12.16
CA GLN A 63 -11.37 4.13 -11.93
C GLN A 63 -12.30 3.08 -12.52
N ARG A 64 -12.02 2.62 -13.75
CA ARG A 64 -12.79 1.54 -14.36
C ARG A 64 -12.64 0.23 -13.61
N ALA A 65 -11.43 -0.09 -13.13
CA ALA A 65 -11.18 -1.29 -12.34
C ALA A 65 -11.92 -1.26 -10.99
N LEU A 66 -11.99 -0.11 -10.33
CA LEU A 66 -12.70 0.06 -9.06
C LEU A 66 -14.22 0.00 -9.22
N TRP A 67 -14.77 0.77 -10.18
CA TRP A 67 -16.20 1.09 -10.16
C TRP A 67 -17.03 0.44 -11.28
N LYS A 68 -16.39 0.04 -12.39
CA LYS A 68 -17.08 -0.63 -13.51
C LYS A 68 -16.81 -2.13 -13.52
N ARG A 69 -15.52 -2.52 -13.62
CA ARG A 69 -15.10 -3.94 -13.68
C ARG A 69 -15.06 -4.60 -12.30
N ARG A 70 -14.96 -3.82 -11.26
CA ARG A 70 -14.82 -4.26 -9.86
C ARG A 70 -13.66 -5.25 -9.66
N SER A 71 -12.61 -5.12 -10.46
CA SER A 71 -11.41 -5.96 -10.38
C SER A 71 -10.37 -5.43 -9.38
N LEU A 72 -10.54 -4.19 -8.90
CA LEU A 72 -9.86 -3.60 -7.74
C LEU A 72 -10.88 -3.24 -6.68
N VAL A 73 -10.49 -3.36 -5.42
CA VAL A 73 -11.27 -2.91 -4.27
C VAL A 73 -10.44 -1.97 -3.41
N LYS A 74 -11.05 -0.86 -3.00
CA LYS A 74 -10.48 0.07 -2.02
C LYS A 74 -11.01 -0.29 -0.64
N THR A 75 -10.11 -0.59 0.31
CA THR A 75 -10.48 -0.94 1.68
C THR A 75 -9.38 -0.58 2.67
N TRP A 76 -9.68 -0.60 3.97
CA TRP A 76 -8.65 -0.58 5.01
C TRP A 76 -7.98 -1.96 5.11
N ALA A 77 -6.65 -1.97 5.10
CA ALA A 77 -5.85 -3.17 5.20
C ALA A 77 -4.61 -2.94 6.10
N MET A 78 -3.44 -3.35 5.66
CA MET A 78 -2.20 -3.28 6.43
C MET A 78 -2.01 -1.93 7.12
N ARG A 79 -1.55 -1.93 8.36
CA ARG A 79 -1.38 -0.74 9.23
C ARG A 79 -2.67 0.01 9.53
N GLY A 80 -3.84 -0.47 9.10
CA GLY A 80 -5.12 0.24 9.19
C GLY A 80 -5.21 1.46 8.25
N THR A 81 -4.45 1.46 7.16
CA THR A 81 -4.48 2.46 6.10
C THR A 81 -5.24 1.97 4.88
N LEU A 82 -5.68 2.88 4.02
CA LEU A 82 -6.40 2.54 2.79
C LEU A 82 -5.48 1.92 1.75
N HIS A 83 -5.94 0.85 1.13
CA HIS A 83 -5.25 0.14 0.05
C HIS A 83 -6.17 -0.15 -1.13
N LEU A 84 -5.58 -0.28 -2.32
CA LEU A 84 -6.20 -0.95 -3.46
C LEU A 84 -5.68 -2.38 -3.51
N LEU A 85 -6.59 -3.33 -3.51
CA LEU A 85 -6.31 -4.76 -3.59
C LEU A 85 -7.01 -5.35 -4.82
N PRO A 86 -6.41 -6.31 -5.54
CA PRO A 86 -7.14 -7.09 -6.54
C PRO A 86 -8.34 -7.77 -5.89
N ALA A 87 -9.51 -7.68 -6.53
CA ALA A 87 -10.75 -8.24 -5.99
C ALA A 87 -10.66 -9.76 -5.78
N SER A 88 -9.99 -10.47 -6.68
CA SER A 88 -9.76 -11.93 -6.58
C SER A 88 -8.91 -12.34 -5.37
N GLU A 89 -8.20 -11.40 -4.75
CA GLU A 89 -7.33 -11.66 -3.60
C GLU A 89 -7.95 -11.25 -2.26
N LEU A 90 -9.10 -10.60 -2.27
CA LEU A 90 -9.75 -10.15 -1.03
C LEU A 90 -9.98 -11.28 -0.02
N PRO A 91 -10.39 -12.50 -0.41
CA PRO A 91 -10.54 -13.61 0.55
C PRO A 91 -9.26 -13.88 1.34
N LEU A 92 -8.10 -13.88 0.65
CA LEU A 92 -6.79 -14.04 1.27
C LEU A 92 -6.49 -12.92 2.27
N TRP A 93 -6.71 -11.67 1.85
CA TRP A 93 -6.41 -10.51 2.68
C TRP A 93 -7.34 -10.44 3.89
N HIS A 94 -8.63 -10.72 3.75
CA HIS A 94 -9.58 -10.74 4.86
C HIS A 94 -9.26 -11.86 5.86
N ALA A 95 -8.94 -13.06 5.37
CA ALA A 95 -8.55 -14.17 6.24
C ALA A 95 -7.27 -13.84 7.05
N ALA A 96 -6.27 -13.20 6.43
CA ALA A 96 -5.08 -12.78 7.16
C ALA A 96 -5.36 -11.60 8.11
N LEU A 97 -6.16 -10.61 7.71
CA LEU A 97 -6.49 -9.44 8.53
C LEU A 97 -7.36 -9.81 9.75
N SER A 98 -8.21 -10.82 9.63
CA SER A 98 -9.06 -11.30 10.73
C SER A 98 -8.24 -11.87 11.92
N THR A 99 -6.99 -12.29 11.67
CA THR A 99 -6.08 -12.73 12.74
C THR A 99 -5.54 -11.57 13.60
N SER A 100 -5.76 -10.34 13.17
CA SER A 100 -5.22 -9.17 13.86
C SER A 100 -6.04 -8.81 15.08
N ASP A 101 -5.39 -8.78 16.24
CA ASP A 101 -5.95 -8.29 17.50
C ASP A 101 -6.04 -6.75 17.57
N ARG A 102 -5.59 -6.05 16.53
CA ARG A 102 -5.48 -4.58 16.51
C ARG A 102 -6.77 -3.88 16.93
N TYR A 103 -7.91 -4.39 16.49
CA TYR A 103 -9.23 -3.82 16.80
C TYR A 103 -10.00 -4.63 17.85
N ARG A 104 -9.35 -5.55 18.56
CA ARG A 104 -9.92 -6.32 19.70
C ARG A 104 -9.44 -5.81 21.06
N LYS A 105 -8.63 -4.73 21.11
CA LYS A 105 -8.09 -4.17 22.35
C LYS A 105 -9.10 -3.25 23.03
N PRO A 106 -9.64 -3.59 24.21
CA PRO A 106 -10.68 -2.80 24.88
C PRO A 106 -10.27 -1.36 25.12
N ALA A 107 -8.99 -1.11 25.42
CA ALA A 107 -8.48 0.23 25.69
C ALA A 107 -8.65 1.21 24.51
N ILE A 108 -8.65 0.71 23.26
CA ILE A 108 -8.89 1.54 22.08
C ILE A 108 -10.34 2.02 22.09
N TRP A 109 -11.30 1.12 22.31
CA TRP A 109 -12.72 1.40 22.18
C TRP A 109 -13.29 2.20 23.33
N ARG A 110 -12.74 2.04 24.54
CA ARG A 110 -13.08 2.92 25.69
C ARG A 110 -12.89 4.40 25.38
N ARG A 111 -11.90 4.76 24.56
CA ARG A 111 -11.69 6.15 24.10
C ARG A 111 -12.81 6.67 23.19
N PHE A 112 -13.51 5.77 22.53
CA PHE A 112 -14.68 6.06 21.70
C PHE A 112 -15.99 5.84 22.46
N GLY A 113 -15.92 5.53 23.76
CA GLY A 113 -17.07 5.20 24.59
C GLY A 113 -17.82 3.97 24.08
N LEU A 114 -17.08 2.93 23.64
CA LEU A 114 -17.61 1.65 23.18
C LEU A 114 -17.01 0.49 23.98
N THR A 115 -17.85 -0.48 24.29
CA THR A 115 -17.44 -1.82 24.72
C THR A 115 -17.14 -2.72 23.50
N LEU A 116 -16.48 -3.85 23.72
CA LEU A 116 -16.27 -4.83 22.64
C LEU A 116 -17.59 -5.43 22.14
N GLY A 117 -18.57 -5.68 23.04
CA GLY A 117 -19.89 -6.17 22.65
C GLY A 117 -20.66 -5.17 21.76
N GLU A 118 -20.60 -3.87 22.06
CA GLU A 118 -21.16 -2.84 21.21
C GLU A 118 -20.46 -2.74 19.86
N LEU A 119 -19.12 -2.94 19.83
CA LEU A 119 -18.35 -2.99 18.59
C LEU A 119 -18.75 -4.18 17.71
N ASP A 120 -18.91 -5.37 18.30
CA ASP A 120 -19.35 -6.55 17.56
C ASP A 120 -20.77 -6.35 16.99
N ARG A 121 -21.70 -5.86 17.80
CA ARG A 121 -23.06 -5.50 17.38
C ARG A 121 -23.09 -4.46 16.26
N LEU A 122 -22.22 -3.45 16.35
CA LEU A 122 -22.07 -2.45 15.30
C LEU A 122 -21.50 -3.06 14.00
N THR A 123 -20.50 -3.94 14.10
CA THR A 123 -19.88 -4.61 12.93
C THR A 123 -20.89 -5.51 12.21
N GLU A 124 -21.72 -6.24 12.93
CA GLU A 124 -22.81 -7.08 12.39
C GLU A 124 -23.89 -6.23 11.72
N ALA A 125 -24.29 -5.13 12.36
CA ALA A 125 -25.27 -4.20 11.77
C ALA A 125 -24.74 -3.56 10.49
N ILE A 126 -23.45 -3.19 10.42
CA ILE A 126 -22.80 -2.68 9.21
C ILE A 126 -22.83 -3.75 8.11
N ALA A 127 -22.49 -5.01 8.43
CA ALA A 127 -22.49 -6.10 7.46
C ALA A 127 -23.89 -6.32 6.86
N THR A 128 -24.94 -6.29 7.69
CA THR A 128 -26.34 -6.44 7.27
C THR A 128 -26.79 -5.24 6.44
N ALA A 129 -26.50 -4.01 6.87
CA ALA A 129 -26.89 -2.79 6.18
C ALA A 129 -26.29 -2.66 4.78
N LEU A 130 -25.04 -3.11 4.61
CA LEU A 130 -24.31 -2.96 3.35
C LEU A 130 -24.49 -4.13 2.39
N ASP A 131 -25.24 -5.16 2.77
CA ASP A 131 -25.44 -6.32 1.89
C ASP A 131 -26.34 -5.94 0.68
N GLY A 132 -25.77 -6.03 -0.52
CA GLY A 132 -26.40 -5.59 -1.75
C GLY A 132 -26.58 -4.06 -1.89
N CYS A 133 -26.11 -3.28 -0.92
CA CYS A 133 -26.34 -1.82 -0.86
C CYS A 133 -25.03 -1.03 -0.97
N VAL A 134 -25.15 0.22 -1.42
CA VAL A 134 -24.05 1.21 -1.43
C VAL A 134 -24.54 2.47 -0.72
N MET A 135 -23.99 2.76 0.46
CA MET A 135 -24.47 3.79 1.36
C MET A 135 -23.39 4.83 1.70
N THR A 136 -23.79 6.07 1.87
CA THR A 136 -23.00 7.10 2.55
C THR A 136 -22.86 6.76 4.03
N ARG A 137 -22.04 7.51 4.76
CA ARG A 137 -21.91 7.31 6.21
C ARG A 137 -23.21 7.63 6.96
N GLU A 138 -23.91 8.67 6.53
CA GLU A 138 -25.17 9.13 7.11
C GLU A 138 -26.28 8.08 6.91
N GLU A 139 -26.43 7.56 5.68
CA GLU A 139 -27.38 6.49 5.36
C GLU A 139 -27.07 5.21 6.14
N LEU A 140 -25.77 4.86 6.25
CA LEU A 140 -25.32 3.71 7.03
C LEU A 140 -25.61 3.91 8.52
N ALA A 141 -25.39 5.09 9.07
CA ALA A 141 -25.68 5.39 10.48
C ALA A 141 -27.20 5.27 10.78
N GLN A 142 -28.06 5.78 9.91
CA GLN A 142 -29.50 5.63 10.02
C GLN A 142 -29.90 4.14 9.98
N LYS A 143 -29.34 3.36 9.05
CA LYS A 143 -29.64 1.92 8.94
C LYS A 143 -29.15 1.13 10.13
N VAL A 144 -28.00 1.48 10.69
CA VAL A 144 -27.48 0.90 11.93
C VAL A 144 -28.42 1.22 13.11
N GLN A 145 -28.99 2.42 13.20
CA GLN A 145 -29.99 2.77 14.22
C GLN A 145 -31.24 1.88 14.11
N GLU A 146 -31.75 1.69 12.90
CA GLU A 146 -32.91 0.84 12.65
C GLU A 146 -32.65 -0.61 13.08
N LEU A 147 -31.50 -1.18 12.68
CA LEU A 147 -31.13 -2.57 12.97
C LEU A 147 -30.81 -2.84 14.45
N THR A 148 -30.22 -1.86 15.14
CA THR A 148 -29.76 -2.04 16.52
C THR A 148 -30.68 -1.44 17.55
N GLY A 149 -31.60 -0.56 17.17
CA GLY A 149 -32.38 0.26 18.10
C GLY A 149 -31.54 1.30 18.88
N SER A 150 -30.23 1.45 18.55
CA SER A 150 -29.30 2.28 19.33
C SER A 150 -28.94 3.57 18.61
N ARG A 151 -29.56 4.69 19.07
CA ARG A 151 -29.18 6.03 18.61
C ARG A 151 -27.72 6.35 18.95
N ALA A 152 -27.20 5.85 20.06
CA ALA A 152 -25.81 6.08 20.47
C ALA A 152 -24.80 5.46 19.49
N LEU A 153 -25.01 4.22 19.02
CA LEU A 153 -24.15 3.59 18.02
C LEU A 153 -24.17 4.32 16.69
N ALA A 154 -25.35 4.75 16.25
CA ALA A 154 -25.51 5.52 15.02
C ALA A 154 -24.79 6.88 15.09
N ALA A 155 -24.93 7.61 16.19
CA ALA A 155 -24.23 8.88 16.41
C ALA A 155 -22.70 8.70 16.37
N LYS A 156 -22.16 7.69 17.04
CA LYS A 156 -20.71 7.37 17.03
C LYS A 156 -20.22 7.04 15.63
N LEU A 157 -21.02 6.34 14.82
CA LEU A 157 -20.68 6.06 13.42
C LEU A 157 -20.65 7.34 12.57
N ALA A 158 -21.65 8.22 12.73
CA ALA A 158 -21.74 9.47 11.99
C ALA A 158 -20.59 10.44 12.33
N GLU A 159 -20.23 10.56 13.61
CA GLU A 159 -19.22 11.48 14.13
C GLU A 159 -17.78 10.99 13.97
N SER A 160 -17.57 9.71 13.65
CA SER A 160 -16.22 9.12 13.60
C SER A 160 -15.32 9.79 12.58
N SER A 161 -14.38 10.57 13.05
CA SER A 161 -13.29 11.09 12.22
C SER A 161 -12.41 9.93 11.71
N TRP A 162 -11.81 10.10 10.54
CA TRP A 162 -10.85 9.15 9.94
C TRP A 162 -11.37 7.70 9.76
N GLY A 163 -12.66 7.45 9.91
CA GLY A 163 -13.28 6.14 9.72
C GLY A 163 -12.82 5.06 10.71
N THR A 164 -12.30 5.42 11.89
CA THR A 164 -11.74 4.47 12.85
C THR A 164 -12.75 3.40 13.26
N ILE A 165 -14.01 3.78 13.47
CA ILE A 165 -15.13 2.88 13.84
C ILE A 165 -15.50 1.90 12.72
N LEU A 166 -15.23 2.23 11.45
CA LEU A 166 -15.50 1.37 10.29
C LEU A 166 -14.40 0.33 10.02
N LYS A 167 -13.20 0.52 10.58
CA LYS A 167 -12.06 -0.36 10.31
C LYS A 167 -12.26 -1.81 10.77
N PRO A 168 -12.89 -2.09 11.93
CA PRO A 168 -13.21 -3.48 12.31
C PRO A 168 -14.04 -4.21 11.25
N ALA A 169 -15.08 -3.58 10.72
CA ALA A 169 -15.91 -4.16 9.67
C ALA A 169 -15.11 -4.40 8.38
N ALA A 170 -14.17 -3.50 8.02
CA ALA A 170 -13.30 -3.71 6.87
C ALA A 170 -12.30 -4.87 7.08
N PHE A 171 -11.75 -5.01 8.28
CA PHE A 171 -10.80 -6.08 8.62
C PHE A 171 -11.45 -7.47 8.65
N THR A 172 -12.74 -7.53 8.94
CA THR A 172 -13.53 -8.78 8.91
C THR A 172 -14.20 -9.05 7.56
N GLY A 173 -13.92 -8.22 6.54
CA GLY A 173 -14.49 -8.40 5.20
C GLY A 173 -15.95 -7.98 5.05
N ASN A 174 -16.46 -7.17 5.99
CA ASN A 174 -17.85 -6.70 6.01
C ASN A 174 -18.03 -5.30 5.41
N LEU A 175 -16.93 -4.62 5.06
CA LEU A 175 -16.99 -3.28 4.49
C LEU A 175 -15.83 -3.04 3.52
N CYS A 176 -16.15 -2.44 2.37
CA CYS A 176 -15.19 -1.78 1.49
C CYS A 176 -15.78 -0.48 0.95
N PHE A 177 -15.01 0.27 0.20
CA PHE A 177 -15.46 1.51 -0.42
C PHE A 177 -16.25 1.21 -1.70
N GLY A 178 -17.36 1.90 -1.88
CA GLY A 178 -18.14 1.99 -3.11
C GLY A 178 -17.83 3.27 -3.90
N PRO A 179 -18.44 3.45 -5.09
CA PRO A 179 -18.28 4.66 -5.89
C PRO A 179 -18.85 5.87 -5.14
N SER A 180 -18.06 6.92 -4.98
CA SER A 180 -18.49 8.17 -4.33
C SER A 180 -19.49 8.93 -5.20
N VAL A 181 -20.36 9.75 -4.56
CA VAL A 181 -21.23 10.73 -5.23
C VAL A 181 -20.75 12.13 -4.85
N GLY A 182 -20.15 12.82 -5.81
CA GLY A 182 -19.46 14.06 -5.54
C GLY A 182 -18.33 13.83 -4.51
N GLN A 183 -18.34 14.57 -3.41
CA GLN A 183 -17.37 14.40 -2.32
C GLN A 183 -17.83 13.38 -1.26
N ARG A 184 -19.05 12.84 -1.35
CA ARG A 184 -19.59 11.90 -0.38
C ARG A 184 -19.04 10.50 -0.65
N VAL A 185 -18.23 10.02 0.26
CA VAL A 185 -17.71 8.65 0.25
C VAL A 185 -18.85 7.69 0.57
N ARG A 186 -18.90 6.56 -0.16
CA ARG A 186 -19.85 5.48 0.09
C ARG A 186 -19.17 4.17 0.39
N PHE A 187 -19.89 3.32 1.08
CA PHE A 187 -19.43 1.99 1.51
C PHE A 187 -20.37 0.92 0.97
N THR A 188 -19.84 -0.29 0.84
CA THR A 188 -20.59 -1.49 0.43
C THR A 188 -19.96 -2.72 1.06
N ARG A 189 -20.63 -3.87 0.97
CA ARG A 189 -20.10 -5.15 1.44
C ARG A 189 -19.31 -5.86 0.33
N PRO A 190 -18.07 -6.33 0.59
CA PRO A 190 -17.27 -7.01 -0.44
C PRO A 190 -17.96 -8.22 -1.08
N ASN A 191 -18.66 -9.06 -0.30
CA ASN A 191 -19.33 -10.25 -0.80
C ASN A 191 -20.33 -9.93 -1.91
N SER A 192 -21.25 -9.02 -1.68
CA SER A 192 -22.25 -8.60 -2.67
C SER A 192 -21.66 -7.69 -3.76
N TRP A 193 -20.52 -7.03 -3.49
CA TRP A 193 -19.89 -6.13 -4.45
C TRP A 193 -19.06 -6.84 -5.53
N VAL A 194 -18.26 -7.86 -5.12
CA VAL A 194 -17.32 -8.56 -6.01
C VAL A 194 -17.47 -10.09 -6.01
N GLY A 195 -18.52 -10.62 -5.37
CA GLY A 195 -18.85 -12.05 -5.43
C GLY A 195 -17.85 -12.96 -4.68
N ILE A 196 -17.41 -12.57 -3.48
CA ILE A 196 -16.51 -13.40 -2.66
C ILE A 196 -17.30 -14.60 -2.11
N THR A 197 -16.85 -15.81 -2.40
CA THR A 197 -17.56 -17.04 -1.99
C THR A 197 -16.79 -17.90 -1.00
N GLN A 198 -15.47 -17.93 -1.06
CA GLN A 198 -14.62 -18.77 -0.20
C GLN A 198 -13.44 -17.99 0.35
N GLN A 199 -13.05 -18.28 1.60
CA GLN A 199 -11.84 -17.77 2.22
C GLN A 199 -10.92 -18.93 2.61
N PRO A 200 -9.59 -18.80 2.44
CA PRO A 200 -8.64 -19.77 2.96
C PRO A 200 -8.67 -19.77 4.49
N SER A 201 -8.08 -20.79 5.11
CA SER A 201 -7.85 -20.75 6.55
C SER A 201 -6.96 -19.58 6.92
N ALA A 202 -7.12 -19.05 8.13
CA ALA A 202 -6.32 -17.93 8.62
C ALA A 202 -4.81 -18.25 8.59
N GLU A 203 -4.44 -19.49 8.90
CA GLU A 203 -3.07 -19.98 8.87
C GLU A 203 -2.51 -19.97 7.44
N ALA A 204 -3.20 -20.58 6.48
CA ALA A 204 -2.80 -20.59 5.07
C ALA A 204 -2.71 -19.16 4.49
N ALA A 205 -3.63 -18.28 4.90
CA ALA A 205 -3.62 -16.89 4.49
C ALA A 205 -2.40 -16.13 5.03
N THR A 206 -2.08 -16.28 6.30
CA THR A 206 -0.93 -15.60 6.91
C THR A 206 0.40 -16.09 6.34
N ALA A 207 0.56 -17.40 6.12
CA ALA A 207 1.73 -17.97 5.44
C ALA A 207 1.88 -17.41 4.01
N THR A 208 0.77 -17.35 3.25
CA THR A 208 0.76 -16.78 1.90
C THR A 208 1.13 -15.29 1.90
N VAL A 209 0.61 -14.51 2.84
CA VAL A 209 0.92 -13.08 2.99
C VAL A 209 2.39 -12.88 3.36
N ALA A 210 2.95 -13.67 4.28
CA ALA A 210 4.37 -13.62 4.64
C ALA A 210 5.27 -13.94 3.43
N ARG A 211 4.93 -14.97 2.65
CA ARG A 211 5.63 -15.30 1.41
C ARG A 211 5.58 -14.15 0.39
N ARG A 212 4.40 -13.56 0.17
CA ARG A 212 4.23 -12.42 -0.74
C ARG A 212 5.01 -11.19 -0.28
N PHE A 213 5.03 -10.94 1.03
CA PHE A 213 5.85 -9.87 1.61
C PHE A 213 7.33 -10.08 1.28
N LEU A 214 7.90 -11.26 1.54
CA LEU A 214 9.30 -11.54 1.22
C LEU A 214 9.57 -11.49 -0.29
N ALA A 215 8.63 -11.95 -1.12
CA ALA A 215 8.75 -11.87 -2.57
C ALA A 215 8.80 -10.43 -3.08
N ALA A 216 8.14 -9.48 -2.42
CA ALA A 216 8.14 -8.07 -2.80
C ALA A 216 9.26 -7.26 -2.12
N TYR A 217 9.46 -7.47 -0.81
CA TYR A 217 10.28 -6.61 0.06
C TYR A 217 11.53 -7.29 0.62
N GLY A 218 11.72 -8.59 0.36
CA GLY A 218 12.91 -9.30 0.79
C GLY A 218 14.19 -8.88 0.04
N PRO A 219 15.36 -9.19 0.61
CA PRO A 219 15.60 -9.74 1.95
C PRO A 219 15.01 -8.84 3.04
N ALA A 220 14.41 -9.42 4.08
CA ALA A 220 13.75 -8.65 5.13
C ALA A 220 13.84 -9.34 6.50
N THR A 221 13.74 -8.56 7.57
CA THR A 221 13.76 -9.01 8.96
C THR A 221 12.33 -9.22 9.50
N TYR A 222 12.18 -9.83 10.67
CA TYR A 222 10.90 -9.87 11.41
C TYR A 222 10.38 -8.48 11.72
N HIS A 223 11.28 -7.54 12.01
CA HIS A 223 10.91 -6.15 12.28
C HIS A 223 10.31 -5.47 11.05
N ASP A 224 10.81 -5.80 9.85
CA ASP A 224 10.28 -5.28 8.60
C ASP A 224 8.86 -5.80 8.34
N LEU A 225 8.64 -7.10 8.50
CA LEU A 225 7.32 -7.71 8.36
C LEU A 225 6.34 -7.16 9.40
N ALA A 226 6.74 -7.08 10.68
CA ALA A 226 5.91 -6.53 11.75
C ALA A 226 5.49 -5.09 11.47
N ARG A 227 6.43 -4.25 11.04
CA ARG A 227 6.17 -2.85 10.69
C ARG A 227 5.27 -2.72 9.44
N TRP A 228 5.54 -3.52 8.42
CA TRP A 228 4.76 -3.51 7.19
C TRP A 228 3.32 -3.98 7.44
N TRP A 229 3.13 -5.01 8.25
CA TRP A 229 1.80 -5.53 8.60
C TRP A 229 1.05 -4.60 9.57
N GLY A 230 1.75 -4.13 10.60
CA GLY A 230 1.22 -3.18 11.58
C GLY A 230 0.36 -3.78 12.68
N ALA A 231 0.40 -5.10 12.88
CA ALA A 231 -0.28 -5.81 13.96
C ALA A 231 0.51 -7.06 14.39
N GLY A 232 0.19 -7.63 15.56
CA GLY A 232 0.81 -8.86 16.06
C GLY A 232 2.26 -8.74 16.54
N GLY A 233 2.89 -7.59 16.33
CA GLY A 233 4.26 -7.30 16.75
C GLY A 233 5.32 -8.24 16.13
N ILE A 234 6.53 -8.21 16.69
CA ILE A 234 7.67 -9.00 16.21
C ILE A 234 7.42 -10.51 16.41
N ALA A 235 6.82 -10.90 17.52
CA ALA A 235 6.51 -12.31 17.81
C ALA A 235 5.52 -12.90 16.78
N GLY A 236 4.52 -12.12 16.35
CA GLY A 236 3.62 -12.49 15.27
C GLY A 236 4.34 -12.65 13.94
N ALA A 237 5.17 -11.68 13.58
CA ALA A 237 5.97 -11.71 12.35
C ALA A 237 6.93 -12.90 12.32
N ARG A 238 7.58 -13.22 13.46
CA ARG A 238 8.44 -14.41 13.58
C ARG A 238 7.64 -15.67 13.29
N ARG A 239 6.51 -15.90 13.96
CA ARG A 239 5.65 -17.08 13.71
C ARG A 239 5.27 -17.21 12.23
N TRP A 240 4.95 -16.10 11.57
CA TRP A 240 4.57 -16.11 10.14
C TRP A 240 5.73 -16.54 9.24
N LEU A 241 6.96 -16.11 9.52
CA LEU A 241 8.13 -16.55 8.76
C LEU A 241 8.52 -18.00 9.08
N ASP A 242 8.42 -18.40 10.35
CA ASP A 242 8.71 -19.78 10.79
C ASP A 242 7.74 -20.79 10.12
N MET A 243 6.48 -20.41 9.87
CA MET A 243 5.51 -21.24 9.12
C MET A 243 5.94 -21.51 7.67
N LEU A 244 6.83 -20.72 7.09
CA LEU A 244 7.32 -20.93 5.73
C LEU A 244 8.40 -22.01 5.65
N GLY A 245 9.01 -22.39 6.77
CA GLY A 245 10.00 -23.47 6.84
C GLY A 245 11.08 -23.35 5.78
N GLY A 246 11.29 -24.42 5.00
CA GLY A 246 12.31 -24.48 3.95
C GLY A 246 12.09 -23.56 2.74
N ASP A 247 10.94 -22.89 2.65
CA ASP A 247 10.66 -21.92 1.58
C ASP A 247 11.40 -20.60 1.76
N VAL A 248 11.99 -20.37 2.93
CA VAL A 248 12.80 -19.20 3.24
C VAL A 248 14.20 -19.59 3.69
N SER A 249 15.18 -18.81 3.27
CA SER A 249 16.59 -19.00 3.63
C SER A 249 17.11 -17.78 4.38
N PRO A 250 17.94 -17.99 5.42
CA PRO A 250 18.64 -16.91 6.09
C PRO A 250 19.74 -16.36 5.19
N VAL A 251 19.87 -15.04 5.17
CA VAL A 251 20.92 -14.28 4.50
C VAL A 251 21.43 -13.20 5.45
N GLU A 252 22.55 -12.58 5.12
CA GLU A 252 23.11 -11.43 5.84
C GLU A 252 23.12 -10.23 4.90
N VAL A 253 22.61 -9.09 5.37
CA VAL A 253 22.65 -7.82 4.64
C VAL A 253 23.49 -6.83 5.44
N ASP A 254 24.69 -6.52 4.95
CA ASP A 254 25.67 -5.67 5.64
C ASP A 254 25.82 -6.00 7.13
N GLY A 255 25.95 -7.29 7.47
CA GLY A 255 26.11 -7.78 8.83
C GLY A 255 24.79 -8.10 9.57
N GLU A 256 23.65 -7.65 9.08
CA GLU A 256 22.34 -7.87 9.74
C GLU A 256 21.65 -9.13 9.18
N PRO A 257 21.10 -10.00 10.06
CA PRO A 257 20.39 -11.20 9.63
C PRO A 257 19.03 -10.84 9.00
N ALA A 258 18.74 -11.46 7.85
CA ALA A 258 17.50 -11.28 7.12
C ALA A 258 17.04 -12.59 6.47
N TRP A 259 15.83 -12.62 5.94
CA TRP A 259 15.24 -13.76 5.25
C TRP A 259 14.86 -13.41 3.83
N ILE A 260 15.07 -14.34 2.92
CA ILE A 260 14.70 -14.28 1.51
C ILE A 260 13.98 -15.56 1.11
N ILE A 261 13.13 -15.52 0.10
CA ILE A 261 12.57 -16.73 -0.51
C ILE A 261 13.71 -17.63 -1.02
N THR A 262 13.74 -18.90 -0.64
CA THR A 262 14.82 -19.85 -0.96
C THR A 262 15.09 -19.94 -2.47
N ALA A 263 14.03 -19.97 -3.28
CA ALA A 263 14.14 -20.01 -4.75
C ALA A 263 14.76 -18.72 -5.35
N ASP A 264 14.83 -17.63 -4.59
CA ASP A 264 15.39 -16.35 -5.03
C ASP A 264 16.88 -16.16 -4.62
N VAL A 265 17.42 -17.00 -3.74
CA VAL A 265 18.78 -16.88 -3.20
C VAL A 265 19.83 -16.76 -4.32
N ARG A 266 19.80 -17.69 -5.29
CA ARG A 266 20.74 -17.67 -6.42
C ARG A 266 20.62 -16.40 -7.24
N LYS A 267 19.39 -15.99 -7.56
CA LYS A 267 19.12 -14.80 -8.37
C LYS A 267 19.55 -13.52 -7.66
N ALA A 268 19.35 -13.44 -6.34
CA ALA A 268 19.76 -12.29 -5.54
C ALA A 268 21.29 -12.16 -5.43
N ARG A 269 22.02 -13.29 -5.34
CA ARG A 269 23.47 -13.31 -5.33
C ARG A 269 24.06 -12.78 -6.64
N ASP A 270 23.52 -13.26 -7.76
CA ASP A 270 24.03 -12.99 -9.11
C ASP A 270 23.40 -11.73 -9.73
N PHE A 271 22.76 -10.89 -8.90
CA PHE A 271 22.01 -9.72 -9.37
C PHE A 271 22.94 -8.52 -9.60
N GLU A 272 23.00 -8.06 -10.84
CA GLU A 272 23.77 -6.88 -11.23
C GLU A 272 23.11 -5.57 -10.87
N PRO A 273 23.90 -4.49 -10.65
CA PRO A 273 23.38 -3.15 -10.43
C PRO A 273 22.45 -2.70 -11.58
N ILE A 274 21.32 -2.10 -11.24
CA ILE A 274 20.37 -1.58 -12.22
C ILE A 274 20.74 -0.15 -12.63
N ARG A 275 20.27 0.24 -13.82
CA ARG A 275 20.33 1.63 -14.29
C ARG A 275 18.89 2.09 -14.53
N SER A 276 18.33 2.79 -13.58
CA SER A 276 16.96 3.31 -13.70
C SER A 276 16.78 4.62 -12.95
N VAL A 277 15.97 5.49 -13.52
CA VAL A 277 15.49 6.71 -12.89
C VAL A 277 13.97 6.65 -12.86
N ARG A 278 13.34 6.94 -11.71
CA ARG A 278 11.89 6.94 -11.56
C ARG A 278 11.42 8.11 -10.70
N LEU A 279 10.31 8.69 -11.06
CA LEU A 279 9.57 9.63 -10.23
C LEU A 279 8.50 8.87 -9.45
N LEU A 280 8.81 8.50 -8.20
CA LEU A 280 7.87 7.79 -7.34
C LEU A 280 6.94 8.78 -6.63
N PRO A 281 5.62 8.53 -6.58
CA PRO A 281 4.67 9.43 -5.93
C PRO A 281 4.80 9.40 -4.40
N ALA A 282 4.06 10.27 -3.73
CA ALA A 282 3.86 10.20 -2.29
C ALA A 282 3.31 8.82 -1.90
N PHE A 283 3.73 8.28 -0.76
CA PHE A 283 3.28 6.98 -0.26
C PHE A 283 3.55 5.79 -1.21
N ASP A 284 4.56 5.89 -2.05
CA ASP A 284 4.94 4.75 -2.91
C ASP A 284 5.36 3.54 -2.07
N GLN A 285 4.98 2.35 -2.51
CA GLN A 285 5.21 1.09 -1.79
C GLN A 285 6.69 0.78 -1.57
N TYR A 286 7.55 1.12 -2.53
CA TYR A 286 8.99 0.96 -2.37
C TYR A 286 9.52 1.83 -1.22
N VAL A 287 9.11 3.09 -1.18
CA VAL A 287 9.53 4.06 -0.16
C VAL A 287 8.96 3.70 1.22
N ILE A 288 7.68 3.30 1.30
CA ILE A 288 7.07 2.83 2.55
C ILE A 288 7.84 1.63 3.11
N GLY A 289 8.11 0.62 2.26
CA GLY A 289 8.82 -0.60 2.65
C GLY A 289 10.26 -0.34 3.12
N ALA A 290 10.91 0.67 2.56
CA ALA A 290 12.27 1.05 2.88
C ALA A 290 12.44 1.85 4.19
N SER A 291 11.35 2.23 4.85
CA SER A 291 11.39 3.23 5.94
C SER A 291 12.27 2.85 7.15
N ARG A 292 12.52 1.56 7.41
CA ARG A 292 13.44 1.10 8.46
C ARG A 292 14.90 1.16 8.07
N HIS A 293 15.18 1.11 6.79
CA HIS A 293 16.51 1.05 6.21
C HIS A 293 16.81 2.31 5.40
N ALA A 294 16.19 3.43 5.80
CA ALA A 294 16.31 4.68 5.05
C ALA A 294 17.76 5.18 4.99
N GLU A 295 18.54 4.95 6.05
CA GLU A 295 19.96 5.30 6.15
C GLU A 295 20.84 4.63 5.09
N HIS A 296 20.42 3.47 4.57
CA HIS A 296 21.13 2.76 3.50
C HIS A 296 20.69 3.19 2.09
N LEU A 297 19.53 3.84 1.97
CA LEU A 297 18.88 4.10 0.69
C LEU A 297 18.77 5.60 0.37
N LEU A 298 19.10 6.46 1.30
CA LEU A 298 19.16 7.90 1.09
C LEU A 298 20.33 8.49 1.90
N PRO A 299 20.89 9.65 1.51
CA PRO A 299 21.98 10.28 2.24
C PRO A 299 21.59 10.59 3.69
N ASP A 300 22.58 10.54 4.59
CA ASP A 300 22.42 10.89 5.99
C ASP A 300 21.74 12.26 6.17
N ASN A 301 21.08 12.46 7.31
CA ASN A 301 20.33 13.68 7.70
C ASN A 301 19.17 14.09 6.77
N LEU A 302 18.94 13.41 5.64
CA LEU A 302 17.86 13.75 4.71
C LEU A 302 16.57 12.93 4.94
N ARG A 303 16.57 12.04 5.93
CA ARG A 303 15.42 11.21 6.28
C ARG A 303 14.13 12.03 6.42
N ASN A 304 14.19 13.17 7.12
CA ASN A 304 13.02 14.01 7.37
C ASN A 304 12.47 14.73 6.13
N ARG A 305 13.25 14.80 5.04
CA ARG A 305 12.75 15.33 3.76
C ARG A 305 11.82 14.32 3.05
N VAL A 306 12.06 13.02 3.26
CA VAL A 306 11.25 11.93 2.69
C VAL A 306 10.17 11.49 3.66
N TYR A 307 10.55 11.11 4.89
CA TYR A 307 9.65 10.62 5.94
C TYR A 307 9.31 11.75 6.91
N ARG A 308 8.23 12.47 6.61
CA ARG A 308 7.81 13.68 7.31
C ARG A 308 6.97 13.38 8.55
N SER A 309 6.70 14.43 9.33
CA SER A 309 5.79 14.36 10.49
C SER A 309 4.41 13.81 10.10
N GLN A 310 3.67 13.31 11.10
CA GLN A 310 2.32 12.74 10.94
C GLN A 310 2.23 11.58 9.91
N GLY A 311 3.36 10.92 9.62
CA GLY A 311 3.40 9.78 8.71
C GLY A 311 3.31 10.14 7.22
N TRP A 312 3.49 11.41 6.85
CA TRP A 312 3.55 11.82 5.46
C TRP A 312 4.84 11.31 4.80
N ILE A 313 4.72 10.79 3.57
CA ILE A 313 5.87 10.36 2.77
C ILE A 313 5.90 11.16 1.48
N SER A 314 7.01 11.86 1.26
CA SER A 314 7.20 12.72 0.09
C SER A 314 7.37 11.90 -1.20
N PRO A 315 6.99 12.46 -2.36
CA PRO A 315 7.38 11.91 -3.66
C PRO A 315 8.89 11.92 -3.81
N VAL A 316 9.47 10.87 -4.42
CA VAL A 316 10.91 10.62 -4.46
C VAL A 316 11.44 10.51 -5.88
N LEU A 317 12.56 11.19 -6.17
CA LEU A 317 13.43 10.89 -7.31
C LEU A 317 14.29 9.69 -6.93
N LEU A 318 13.95 8.53 -7.49
CA LEU A 318 14.68 7.28 -7.30
C LEU A 318 15.69 7.08 -8.44
N VAL A 319 16.95 6.82 -8.10
CA VAL A 319 18.02 6.55 -9.04
C VAL A 319 18.70 5.24 -8.64
N ASN A 320 18.65 4.24 -9.48
CA ASN A 320 19.27 2.92 -9.25
C ASN A 320 18.85 2.27 -7.92
N GLY A 321 17.60 2.48 -7.48
CA GLY A 321 17.08 1.98 -6.21
C GLY A 321 17.35 2.88 -4.99
N PHE A 322 18.09 3.99 -5.15
CA PHE A 322 18.41 4.94 -4.08
C PHE A 322 17.57 6.22 -4.19
N MET A 323 17.14 6.76 -3.07
CA MET A 323 16.42 8.03 -2.99
C MET A 323 17.41 9.19 -3.13
N ARG A 324 17.43 9.85 -4.28
CA ARG A 324 18.40 10.90 -4.61
C ARG A 324 17.81 12.30 -4.66
N GLY A 325 16.53 12.45 -4.37
CA GLY A 325 15.83 13.72 -4.34
C GLY A 325 14.37 13.56 -3.99
N ILE A 326 13.69 14.67 -3.84
CA ILE A 326 12.24 14.75 -3.77
C ILE A 326 11.72 15.49 -5.00
N TRP A 327 10.44 15.29 -5.31
CA TRP A 327 9.79 16.02 -6.38
C TRP A 327 8.35 16.39 -6.00
N ARG A 328 7.76 17.29 -6.75
CA ARG A 328 6.34 17.61 -6.64
C ARG A 328 5.81 18.07 -7.99
N HIS A 329 4.51 18.06 -8.15
CA HIS A 329 3.84 18.63 -9.31
C HIS A 329 2.65 19.48 -8.91
N GLU A 330 2.36 20.46 -9.73
CA GLU A 330 1.24 21.38 -9.57
C GLU A 330 0.58 21.63 -10.94
N PHE A 331 -0.75 21.67 -10.94
CA PHE A 331 -1.51 22.04 -12.14
C PHE A 331 -1.60 23.55 -12.24
N LYS A 332 -1.13 24.12 -13.35
CA LYS A 332 -1.21 25.56 -13.66
C LYS A 332 -1.92 25.75 -15.01
N GLY A 333 -3.24 25.79 -14.97
CA GLY A 333 -4.08 25.80 -16.18
C GLY A 333 -3.85 24.53 -17.01
N ASN A 334 -3.40 24.70 -18.28
CA ASN A 334 -3.08 23.60 -19.19
C ASN A 334 -1.64 23.05 -19.03
N ARG A 335 -0.90 23.52 -18.02
CA ARG A 335 0.47 23.09 -17.77
C ARG A 335 0.56 22.26 -16.50
N LEU A 336 1.50 21.30 -16.52
CA LEU A 336 1.97 20.57 -15.34
C LEU A 336 3.35 21.12 -14.98
N GLU A 337 3.44 21.85 -13.87
CA GLU A 337 4.73 22.21 -13.31
C GLU A 337 5.26 21.02 -12.53
N VAL A 338 6.40 20.48 -12.93
CA VAL A 338 7.14 19.43 -12.21
C VAL A 338 8.39 20.07 -11.62
N ILE A 339 8.53 19.97 -10.31
CA ILE A 339 9.68 20.54 -9.58
C ILE A 339 10.49 19.38 -9.05
N LEU A 340 11.74 19.27 -9.51
CA LEU A 340 12.72 18.29 -9.06
C LEU A 340 13.71 18.97 -8.11
N ALA A 341 13.91 18.40 -6.93
CA ALA A 341 14.83 18.85 -5.90
C ALA A 341 15.77 17.71 -5.50
N PRO A 342 16.84 17.46 -6.25
CA PRO A 342 17.82 16.45 -5.92
C PRO A 342 18.55 16.81 -4.61
N PHE A 343 19.05 15.80 -3.90
CA PHE A 343 19.79 15.97 -2.66
C PHE A 343 21.26 16.37 -2.87
N SER A 344 21.75 16.20 -4.07
CA SER A 344 23.10 16.59 -4.51
C SER A 344 23.09 16.77 -6.01
N THR A 345 24.18 17.28 -6.58
CA THR A 345 24.36 17.36 -8.03
C THR A 345 24.18 15.98 -8.67
N VAL A 346 23.36 15.90 -9.70
CA VAL A 346 23.10 14.66 -10.44
C VAL A 346 23.87 14.64 -11.75
N PRO A 347 24.42 13.49 -12.19
CA PRO A 347 25.08 13.35 -13.48
C PRO A 347 24.14 13.69 -14.66
N ALA A 348 24.68 14.16 -15.76
CA ALA A 348 23.90 14.55 -16.95
C ALA A 348 22.97 13.45 -17.46
N GLY A 349 23.41 12.18 -17.44
CA GLY A 349 22.56 11.04 -17.83
C GLY A 349 21.36 10.82 -16.89
N VAL A 350 21.53 11.03 -15.58
CA VAL A 350 20.44 10.95 -14.60
C VAL A 350 19.49 12.12 -14.80
N ARG A 351 20.02 13.32 -15.09
CA ARG A 351 19.21 14.49 -15.36
C ARG A 351 18.31 14.27 -16.57
N ARG A 352 18.86 13.82 -17.69
CA ARG A 352 18.09 13.49 -18.91
C ARG A 352 16.99 12.47 -18.62
N ALA A 353 17.32 11.37 -17.94
CA ALA A 353 16.34 10.33 -17.60
C ALA A 353 15.23 10.83 -16.67
N ALA A 354 15.53 11.79 -15.76
CA ALA A 354 14.52 12.41 -14.91
C ALA A 354 13.61 13.37 -15.70
N GLU A 355 14.15 14.05 -16.70
CA GLU A 355 13.40 14.90 -17.65
C GLU A 355 12.44 14.04 -18.49
N GLU A 356 12.92 12.91 -19.02
CA GLU A 356 12.08 11.92 -19.75
C GLU A 356 10.94 11.37 -18.86
N GLU A 357 11.19 11.09 -17.58
CA GLU A 357 10.14 10.70 -16.63
C GLU A 357 9.13 11.84 -16.39
N ALA A 358 9.57 13.08 -16.32
CA ALA A 358 8.67 14.23 -16.17
C ALA A 358 7.80 14.45 -17.43
N GLU A 359 8.37 14.28 -18.63
CA GLU A 359 7.63 14.32 -19.91
C GLU A 359 6.58 13.21 -19.97
N ARG A 360 6.97 11.99 -19.60
CA ARG A 360 6.05 10.86 -19.52
C ARG A 360 4.91 11.12 -18.52
N LEU A 361 5.18 11.76 -17.38
CA LEU A 361 4.16 12.16 -16.42
C LEU A 361 3.20 13.20 -17.00
N ALA A 362 3.73 14.20 -17.69
CA ALA A 362 2.92 15.25 -18.32
C ALA A 362 2.01 14.67 -19.41
N THR A 363 2.53 13.76 -20.23
CA THR A 363 1.75 13.01 -21.23
C THR A 363 0.64 12.19 -20.58
N PHE A 364 0.95 11.43 -19.51
CA PHE A 364 -0.05 10.64 -18.76
C PHE A 364 -1.16 11.51 -18.17
N LEU A 365 -0.81 12.70 -17.69
CA LEU A 365 -1.77 13.64 -17.10
C LEU A 365 -2.46 14.55 -18.14
N ASP A 366 -2.11 14.40 -19.42
CA ASP A 366 -2.63 15.21 -20.53
C ASP A 366 -2.40 16.72 -20.29
N ARG A 367 -1.13 17.09 -20.10
CA ARG A 367 -0.70 18.48 -19.83
C ARG A 367 0.62 18.79 -20.52
N LYS A 368 0.84 20.07 -20.78
CA LYS A 368 2.15 20.56 -21.24
C LYS A 368 3.12 20.67 -20.06
N LEU A 369 4.32 20.06 -20.19
CA LEU A 369 5.34 20.10 -19.15
C LEU A 369 5.91 21.51 -18.94
N ASN A 370 6.06 21.90 -17.69
CA ASN A 370 6.96 22.98 -17.24
C ASN A 370 7.87 22.38 -16.17
N LEU A 371 9.13 22.09 -16.54
CA LEU A 371 10.09 21.44 -15.63
C LEU A 371 10.98 22.45 -14.94
N VAL A 372 11.06 22.37 -13.64
CA VAL A 372 11.88 23.23 -12.79
C VAL A 372 12.83 22.37 -11.96
N TRP A 373 14.12 22.65 -12.03
CA TRP A 373 15.13 22.11 -11.12
C TRP A 373 15.37 23.08 -9.99
N ARG A 374 15.35 22.58 -8.76
CA ARG A 374 15.73 23.36 -7.56
C ARG A 374 16.92 22.69 -6.89
N PRO A 375 17.87 23.48 -6.34
CA PRO A 375 18.99 22.95 -5.59
C PRO A 375 18.54 22.33 -4.26
#